data_21ca590268eb18f10520818a0ce98d35
#
_entry.id   21ca590268eb18f10520818a0ce98d35
#
_cell.length_a   1.000
_cell.length_b   1.000
_cell.length_c   1.000
_cell.angle_alpha   90.00
_cell.angle_beta   90.00
_cell.angle_gamma   90.00
#
_symmetry.space_group_name_H-M   'P 1'
#
loop_
_entity.id
_entity.type
_entity.pdbx_description
1 polymer ?
#
loop_
_entity_poly.entity_id
_entity_poly.type
_entity_poly.pdbx_seq_one_letter_code
_entity_poly.pdbx_strand_id
1 'polypeptide(L)'
;MSKSRGGEGGYTPRDGHYGEAVFRPEQAGEDDRIDLGALTYDDATLTRLTKLGAGPGWHCLDLGAGTGTVARRLLSQGGVAAVLAVDRDVRYLTARPTPGLTALEADITAPDFGPGQFQLVHARFVLMHLRSWQRMVTKLSTLVAPGGVLVLGDAIDLTTATAPTTPYTQVMRAMWQGLKDTIGTDVSWVPDYPQLLRAAGLESVAAEIHVPPLLPGSPISRFWAGTWDRARESIVATRLADEAAVDAAIRYLDSPDCAALSPGMITAWGWKPEEASP
;
A
#
# COMPACT_ATOMS: atom_id res chain seq x y z
N MET A 1 -50.47 22.48 17.40
CA MET A 1 -50.23 22.21 15.99
C MET A 1 -49.08 23.07 15.51
N SER A 2 -47.90 22.53 15.32
CA SER A 2 -46.94 22.91 14.27
C SER A 2 -45.76 21.98 14.42
N LYS A 3 -45.56 21.18 13.37
CA LYS A 3 -44.42 20.25 13.22
C LYS A 3 -43.27 21.01 12.60
N SER A 4 -42.12 21.07 13.27
CA SER A 4 -40.85 21.40 12.64
C SER A 4 -40.08 20.09 12.43
N ARG A 5 -39.97 19.67 11.19
CA ARG A 5 -39.04 18.61 10.76
C ARG A 5 -37.67 19.26 10.54
N GLY A 6 -36.72 19.02 11.43
CA GLY A 6 -35.32 19.20 11.16
C GLY A 6 -34.82 17.97 10.41
N GLY A 7 -34.45 18.13 9.14
CA GLY A 7 -33.78 17.10 8.38
C GLY A 7 -32.32 17.03 8.81
N GLU A 8 -31.95 16.04 9.59
CA GLU A 8 -30.56 15.62 9.75
C GLU A 8 -30.17 14.91 8.46
N GLY A 9 -29.43 15.61 7.59
CA GLY A 9 -28.72 15.02 6.48
C GLY A 9 -27.59 14.14 7.02
N GLY A 10 -27.89 12.91 7.36
CA GLY A 10 -26.90 11.92 7.74
C GLY A 10 -26.02 11.63 6.52
N TYR A 11 -24.75 12.03 6.61
CA TYR A 11 -23.71 11.56 5.71
C TYR A 11 -23.56 10.04 5.93
N THR A 12 -24.08 9.25 5.03
CA THR A 12 -23.75 7.82 4.90
C THR A 12 -22.40 7.73 4.22
N PRO A 13 -21.33 7.21 4.88
CA PRO A 13 -20.08 6.92 4.18
C PRO A 13 -20.39 6.00 3.02
N ARG A 14 -20.02 6.41 1.80
CA ARG A 14 -20.04 5.49 0.66
C ARG A 14 -19.04 4.39 0.99
N ASP A 15 -19.49 3.14 1.07
CA ASP A 15 -18.65 1.96 1.27
C ASP A 15 -17.82 1.66 0.00
N GLY A 16 -17.05 2.65 -0.47
CA GLY A 16 -16.12 2.48 -1.59
C GLY A 16 -14.87 1.75 -1.12
N HIS A 17 -14.38 0.84 -1.95
CA HIS A 17 -13.05 0.24 -1.77
C HIS A 17 -12.03 0.92 -2.69
N TYR A 18 -10.74 0.74 -2.36
CA TYR A 18 -9.65 1.11 -3.27
C TYR A 18 -9.88 0.45 -4.64
N GLY A 19 -9.70 1.22 -5.72
CA GLY A 19 -9.95 0.74 -7.08
C GLY A 19 -11.39 0.85 -7.57
N GLU A 20 -12.35 1.24 -6.73
CA GLU A 20 -13.76 1.40 -7.13
C GLU A 20 -14.17 2.88 -7.26
N ALA A 21 -13.98 3.66 -6.22
CA ALA A 21 -14.34 5.08 -6.20
C ALA A 21 -13.17 5.99 -6.62
N VAL A 22 -11.97 5.65 -6.17
CA VAL A 22 -10.72 6.35 -6.46
C VAL A 22 -9.70 5.33 -6.96
N PHE A 23 -8.78 5.72 -7.82
CA PHE A 23 -7.70 4.86 -8.36
C PHE A 23 -8.22 3.64 -9.14
N ARG A 24 -9.21 3.87 -10.00
CA ARG A 24 -9.82 2.79 -10.79
C ARG A 24 -8.83 2.25 -11.83
N PRO A 25 -8.67 0.91 -11.93
CA PRO A 25 -7.73 0.29 -12.89
C PRO A 25 -8.03 0.61 -14.37
N GLU A 26 -9.28 0.96 -14.70
CA GLU A 26 -9.67 1.40 -16.05
C GLU A 26 -9.24 2.83 -16.39
N GLN A 27 -8.89 3.61 -15.39
CA GLN A 27 -8.50 5.01 -15.60
C GLN A 27 -7.17 5.08 -16.33
N ALA A 28 -7.12 5.84 -17.42
CA ALA A 28 -5.91 6.00 -18.21
C ALA A 28 -4.73 6.48 -17.34
N GLY A 29 -3.57 5.80 -17.47
CA GLY A 29 -2.34 6.11 -16.73
C GLY A 29 -2.37 5.69 -15.25
N GLU A 30 -3.28 4.81 -14.83
CA GLU A 30 -3.23 4.27 -13.46
C GLU A 30 -2.07 3.29 -13.28
N ASP A 31 -1.78 2.48 -14.28
CA ASP A 31 -0.58 1.65 -14.33
C ASP A 31 0.71 2.47 -14.25
N ASP A 32 0.80 3.56 -15.00
CA ASP A 32 1.94 4.49 -14.94
C ASP A 32 2.09 5.08 -13.53
N ARG A 33 0.99 5.47 -12.87
CA ARG A 33 1.01 5.98 -11.49
C ARG A 33 1.50 4.92 -10.51
N ILE A 34 1.02 3.69 -10.61
CA ILE A 34 1.48 2.56 -9.78
C ILE A 34 2.97 2.32 -10.01
N ASP A 35 3.43 2.33 -11.26
CA ASP A 35 4.83 2.11 -11.63
C ASP A 35 5.75 3.25 -11.13
N LEU A 36 5.28 4.49 -10.98
CA LEU A 36 6.03 5.56 -10.31
C LEU A 36 6.27 5.25 -8.82
N GLY A 37 5.30 4.67 -8.14
CA GLY A 37 5.47 4.12 -6.79
C GLY A 37 6.48 2.97 -6.76
N ALA A 38 6.41 2.06 -7.73
CA ALA A 38 7.37 0.97 -7.87
C ALA A 38 8.80 1.48 -8.09
N LEU A 39 9.01 2.44 -8.99
CA LEU A 39 10.33 3.07 -9.21
C LEU A 39 10.92 3.69 -7.93
N THR A 40 10.08 4.09 -7.00
CA THR A 40 10.51 4.69 -5.73
C THR A 40 10.87 3.64 -4.67
N TYR A 41 10.09 2.57 -4.56
CA TYR A 41 10.14 1.68 -3.41
C TYR A 41 10.64 0.26 -3.72
N ASP A 42 10.69 -0.16 -4.98
CA ASP A 42 11.06 -1.53 -5.33
C ASP A 42 12.47 -1.91 -4.88
N ASP A 43 13.45 -1.02 -5.05
CA ASP A 43 14.83 -1.31 -4.65
C ASP A 43 14.97 -1.53 -3.15
N ALA A 44 14.29 -0.72 -2.33
CA ALA A 44 14.24 -0.91 -0.89
C ALA A 44 13.56 -2.24 -0.53
N THR A 45 12.39 -2.52 -1.16
CA THR A 45 11.64 -3.75 -0.97
C THR A 45 12.50 -4.97 -1.34
N LEU A 46 13.04 -5.03 -2.55
CA LEU A 46 13.85 -6.18 -3.01
C LEU A 46 15.11 -6.37 -2.17
N THR A 47 15.77 -5.28 -1.77
CA THR A 47 16.92 -5.35 -0.87
C THR A 47 16.54 -6.00 0.45
N ARG A 48 15.37 -5.66 1.01
CA ARG A 48 14.90 -6.28 2.26
C ARG A 48 14.55 -7.74 2.04
N LEU A 49 13.76 -8.07 1.02
CA LEU A 49 13.35 -9.44 0.74
C LEU A 49 14.57 -10.37 0.52
N THR A 50 15.58 -9.90 -0.22
CA THR A 50 16.84 -10.65 -0.41
C THR A 50 17.60 -10.84 0.91
N LYS A 51 17.70 -9.81 1.77
CA LYS A 51 18.33 -9.92 3.09
C LYS A 51 17.59 -10.88 4.03
N LEU A 52 16.30 -11.10 3.80
CA LEU A 52 15.50 -12.09 4.51
C LEU A 52 15.59 -13.49 3.89
N GLY A 53 16.43 -13.68 2.87
CA GLY A 53 16.72 -14.99 2.28
C GLY A 53 15.80 -15.36 1.10
N ALA A 54 14.93 -14.45 0.61
CA ALA A 54 14.16 -14.72 -0.60
C ALA A 54 15.10 -15.08 -1.75
N GLY A 55 15.02 -16.31 -2.24
CA GLY A 55 15.98 -16.85 -3.19
C GLY A 55 15.59 -18.21 -3.77
N PRO A 56 16.56 -18.94 -4.33
CA PRO A 56 16.31 -20.21 -5.01
C PRO A 56 15.49 -21.21 -4.17
N GLY A 57 14.50 -21.81 -4.81
CA GLY A 57 13.61 -22.78 -4.18
C GLY A 57 12.42 -22.21 -3.40
N TRP A 58 12.37 -20.89 -3.18
CA TRP A 58 11.26 -20.28 -2.49
C TRP A 58 10.02 -20.13 -3.39
N HIS A 59 8.88 -20.48 -2.84
CA HIS A 59 7.56 -20.16 -3.39
C HIS A 59 7.03 -18.94 -2.63
N CYS A 60 6.73 -17.88 -3.34
CA CYS A 60 6.36 -16.60 -2.78
C CYS A 60 4.90 -16.27 -3.10
N LEU A 61 4.24 -15.60 -2.16
CA LEU A 61 2.91 -15.01 -2.33
C LEU A 61 3.06 -13.50 -2.28
N ASP A 62 2.64 -12.80 -3.34
CA ASP A 62 2.61 -11.34 -3.45
C ASP A 62 1.16 -10.87 -3.52
N LEU A 63 0.68 -10.21 -2.47
CA LEU A 63 -0.71 -9.81 -2.29
C LEU A 63 -0.88 -8.33 -2.63
N GLY A 64 -1.95 -8.00 -3.39
CA GLY A 64 -2.12 -6.66 -3.95
C GLY A 64 -1.00 -6.33 -4.92
N ALA A 65 -0.68 -7.28 -5.81
CA ALA A 65 0.51 -7.23 -6.64
C ALA A 65 0.51 -6.09 -7.68
N GLY A 66 -0.64 -5.47 -7.97
CA GLY A 66 -0.79 -4.35 -8.89
C GLY A 66 -0.23 -4.67 -10.28
N THR A 67 0.76 -3.90 -10.73
CA THR A 67 1.44 -4.14 -12.01
C THR A 67 2.43 -5.31 -11.97
N GLY A 68 2.69 -5.90 -10.79
CA GLY A 68 3.53 -7.08 -10.60
C GLY A 68 5.03 -6.82 -10.64
N THR A 69 5.48 -5.61 -10.36
CA THR A 69 6.91 -5.25 -10.41
C THR A 69 7.72 -6.04 -9.38
N VAL A 70 7.24 -6.14 -8.13
CA VAL A 70 7.90 -6.93 -7.07
C VAL A 70 7.95 -8.41 -7.44
N ALA A 71 6.81 -8.98 -7.86
CA ALA A 71 6.73 -10.39 -8.23
C ALA A 71 7.71 -10.76 -9.36
N ARG A 72 7.79 -9.92 -10.41
CA ARG A 72 8.72 -10.14 -11.54
C ARG A 72 10.18 -9.97 -11.12
N ARG A 73 10.48 -9.02 -10.26
CA ARG A 73 11.84 -8.81 -9.77
C ARG A 73 12.28 -9.91 -8.80
N LEU A 74 11.39 -10.48 -7.98
CA LEU A 74 11.67 -11.68 -7.18
C LEU A 74 12.11 -12.85 -8.07
N LEU A 75 11.43 -13.07 -9.19
CA LEU A 75 11.79 -14.12 -10.16
C LEU A 75 13.12 -13.82 -10.86
N SER A 76 13.29 -12.62 -11.41
CA SER A 76 14.43 -12.28 -12.28
C SER A 76 15.70 -11.95 -11.51
N GLN A 77 15.62 -11.34 -10.35
CA GLN A 77 16.74 -10.86 -9.54
C GLN A 77 16.94 -11.70 -8.27
N GLY A 78 15.84 -12.08 -7.59
CA GLY A 78 15.86 -12.94 -6.42
C GLY A 78 16.06 -14.42 -6.75
N GLY A 79 15.73 -14.85 -7.97
CA GLY A 79 15.85 -16.24 -8.40
C GLY A 79 14.91 -17.20 -7.68
N VAL A 80 13.78 -16.72 -7.13
CA VAL A 80 12.79 -17.56 -6.47
C VAL A 80 12.16 -18.55 -7.47
N ALA A 81 11.68 -19.70 -6.98
CA ALA A 81 11.15 -20.75 -7.85
C ALA A 81 9.82 -20.37 -8.51
N ALA A 82 8.93 -19.72 -7.75
CA ALA A 82 7.62 -19.29 -8.24
C ALA A 82 7.06 -18.14 -7.40
N VAL A 83 6.21 -17.33 -8.03
CA VAL A 83 5.42 -16.30 -7.35
C VAL A 83 3.94 -16.45 -7.73
N LEU A 84 3.08 -16.60 -6.72
CA LEU A 84 1.64 -16.38 -6.85
C LEU A 84 1.36 -14.91 -6.58
N ALA A 85 1.00 -14.17 -7.62
CA ALA A 85 0.65 -12.76 -7.55
C ALA A 85 -0.87 -12.63 -7.50
N VAL A 86 -1.40 -12.10 -6.40
CA VAL A 86 -2.83 -11.98 -6.14
C VAL A 86 -3.23 -10.51 -6.18
N ASP A 87 -4.28 -10.21 -6.92
CA ASP A 87 -4.91 -8.89 -6.94
C ASP A 87 -6.42 -9.03 -7.16
N ARG A 88 -7.19 -8.00 -6.85
CA ARG A 88 -8.63 -7.94 -7.18
C ARG A 88 -8.86 -7.71 -8.68
N ASP A 89 -7.86 -7.18 -9.38
CA ASP A 89 -7.84 -7.00 -10.82
C ASP A 89 -6.48 -7.39 -11.38
N VAL A 90 -6.44 -8.47 -12.12
CA VAL A 90 -5.18 -9.04 -12.64
C VAL A 90 -4.84 -8.58 -14.06
N ARG A 91 -5.53 -7.56 -14.62
CA ARG A 91 -5.30 -7.09 -15.99
C ARG A 91 -3.84 -6.73 -16.27
N TYR A 92 -3.16 -6.06 -15.33
CA TYR A 92 -1.76 -5.69 -15.49
C TYR A 92 -0.80 -6.88 -15.34
N LEU A 93 -1.16 -7.85 -14.50
CA LEU A 93 -0.39 -9.08 -14.32
C LEU A 93 -0.44 -9.95 -15.57
N THR A 94 -1.65 -10.15 -16.11
CA THR A 94 -1.90 -10.98 -17.29
C THR A 94 -1.43 -10.35 -18.61
N ALA A 95 -1.39 -9.01 -18.68
CA ALA A 95 -0.87 -8.30 -19.85
C ALA A 95 0.63 -8.56 -20.12
N ARG A 96 1.38 -8.99 -19.11
CA ARG A 96 2.83 -9.27 -19.22
C ARG A 96 3.15 -10.66 -18.64
N PRO A 97 2.86 -11.75 -19.36
CA PRO A 97 3.17 -13.11 -18.89
C PRO A 97 4.66 -13.24 -18.55
N THR A 98 4.95 -13.86 -17.41
CA THR A 98 6.32 -14.04 -16.91
C THR A 98 6.47 -15.48 -16.44
N PRO A 99 7.49 -16.24 -16.90
CA PRO A 99 7.75 -17.58 -16.42
C PRO A 99 7.91 -17.62 -14.89
N GLY A 100 7.23 -18.56 -14.22
CA GLY A 100 7.24 -18.67 -12.77
C GLY A 100 6.26 -17.75 -12.02
N LEU A 101 5.59 -16.83 -12.73
CA LEU A 101 4.53 -15.99 -12.16
C LEU A 101 3.16 -16.55 -12.51
N THR A 102 2.34 -16.80 -11.49
CA THR A 102 0.91 -17.11 -11.65
C THR A 102 0.09 -15.94 -11.12
N ALA A 103 -0.79 -15.39 -11.94
CA ALA A 103 -1.75 -14.36 -11.53
C ALA A 103 -3.03 -15.02 -11.03
N LEU A 104 -3.52 -14.58 -9.87
CA LEU A 104 -4.79 -15.02 -9.28
C LEU A 104 -5.65 -13.80 -8.97
N GLU A 105 -6.81 -13.69 -9.65
CA GLU A 105 -7.83 -12.70 -9.30
C GLU A 105 -8.60 -13.17 -8.08
N ALA A 106 -8.46 -12.46 -6.96
CA ALA A 106 -9.13 -12.81 -5.72
C ALA A 106 -9.24 -11.61 -4.76
N ASP A 107 -10.28 -11.62 -3.94
CA ASP A 107 -10.38 -10.77 -2.77
C ASP A 107 -9.71 -11.46 -1.57
N ILE A 108 -8.59 -10.92 -1.12
CA ILE A 108 -7.84 -11.46 0.02
C ILE A 108 -8.63 -11.40 1.34
N THR A 109 -9.68 -10.57 1.40
CA THR A 109 -10.54 -10.46 2.59
C THR A 109 -11.63 -11.53 2.63
N ALA A 110 -11.87 -12.23 1.52
CA ALA A 110 -12.86 -13.30 1.45
C ALA A 110 -12.56 -14.40 2.50
N PRO A 111 -13.58 -14.92 3.22
CA PRO A 111 -13.37 -15.89 4.29
C PRO A 111 -12.67 -17.17 3.84
N ASP A 112 -12.91 -17.59 2.61
CA ASP A 112 -12.38 -18.80 1.97
C ASP A 112 -11.04 -18.58 1.24
N PHE A 113 -10.51 -17.36 1.22
CA PHE A 113 -9.19 -17.11 0.64
C PHE A 113 -8.10 -17.84 1.44
N GLY A 114 -7.45 -18.80 0.81
CA GLY A 114 -6.41 -19.64 1.41
C GLY A 114 -5.64 -20.41 0.34
N PRO A 115 -4.75 -19.75 -0.43
CA PRO A 115 -4.08 -20.36 -1.58
C PRO A 115 -2.97 -21.35 -1.22
N GLY A 116 -2.78 -21.65 0.06
CA GLY A 116 -1.71 -22.53 0.57
C GLY A 116 -0.72 -21.79 1.46
N GLN A 117 0.46 -22.39 1.66
CA GLN A 117 1.55 -21.83 2.47
C GLN A 117 2.78 -21.54 1.61
N PHE A 118 3.50 -20.48 1.97
CA PHE A 118 4.61 -19.94 1.19
C PHE A 118 5.80 -19.62 2.11
N GLN A 119 7.02 -19.72 1.61
CA GLN A 119 8.23 -19.29 2.32
C GLN A 119 8.26 -17.77 2.51
N LEU A 120 7.70 -17.02 1.55
CA LEU A 120 7.49 -15.58 1.66
C LEU A 120 6.02 -15.25 1.41
N VAL A 121 5.39 -14.56 2.36
CA VAL A 121 4.13 -13.86 2.15
C VAL A 121 4.42 -12.36 2.20
N HIS A 122 4.15 -11.66 1.12
CA HIS A 122 4.43 -10.23 0.97
C HIS A 122 3.15 -9.47 0.62
N ALA A 123 2.99 -8.29 1.21
CA ALA A 123 1.97 -7.32 0.83
C ALA A 123 2.54 -5.90 0.97
N ARG A 124 2.33 -5.05 -0.05
CA ARG A 124 2.81 -3.67 -0.04
C ARG A 124 1.74 -2.71 -0.52
N PHE A 125 1.46 -1.68 0.30
CA PHE A 125 0.40 -0.69 0.07
C PHE A 125 -0.99 -1.32 -0.07
N VAL A 126 -1.29 -2.30 0.80
CA VAL A 126 -2.53 -3.08 0.78
C VAL A 126 -3.33 -2.92 2.06
N LEU A 127 -2.73 -3.23 3.21
CA LEU A 127 -3.49 -3.35 4.45
C LEU A 127 -4.01 -1.98 4.93
N MET A 128 -3.33 -0.89 4.60
CA MET A 128 -3.78 0.47 4.89
C MET A 128 -5.12 0.81 4.24
N HIS A 129 -5.54 0.06 3.22
CA HIS A 129 -6.82 0.21 2.53
C HIS A 129 -7.91 -0.71 3.07
N LEU A 130 -7.61 -1.57 4.04
CA LEU A 130 -8.54 -2.57 4.57
C LEU A 130 -9.09 -2.15 5.93
N ARG A 131 -10.40 -2.10 6.08
CA ARG A 131 -11.06 -1.82 7.36
C ARG A 131 -10.82 -2.91 8.42
N SER A 132 -10.56 -4.15 7.98
CA SER A 132 -10.34 -5.32 8.84
C SER A 132 -8.86 -5.69 8.98
N TRP A 133 -7.95 -4.72 8.90
CA TRP A 133 -6.51 -4.91 8.86
C TRP A 133 -5.95 -5.78 10.01
N GLN A 134 -6.49 -5.68 11.26
CA GLN A 134 -6.05 -6.53 12.38
C GLN A 134 -6.26 -8.02 12.09
N ARG A 135 -7.45 -8.37 11.59
CA ARG A 135 -7.78 -9.76 11.21
C ARG A 135 -6.94 -10.22 10.03
N MET A 136 -6.59 -9.30 9.13
CA MET A 136 -5.77 -9.63 7.97
C MET A 136 -4.34 -10.00 8.37
N VAL A 137 -3.69 -9.29 9.30
CA VAL A 137 -2.34 -9.68 9.76
C VAL A 137 -2.34 -11.12 10.30
N THR A 138 -3.33 -11.47 11.14
CA THR A 138 -3.49 -12.85 11.65
C THR A 138 -3.76 -13.84 10.52
N LYS A 139 -4.64 -13.51 9.56
CA LYS A 139 -4.92 -14.37 8.41
C LYS A 139 -3.66 -14.61 7.57
N LEU A 140 -2.92 -13.54 7.26
CA LEU A 140 -1.70 -13.65 6.46
C LEU A 140 -0.61 -14.49 7.16
N SER A 141 -0.51 -14.44 8.48
CA SER A 141 0.44 -15.29 9.22
C SER A 141 0.14 -16.80 9.07
N THR A 142 -1.10 -17.18 8.80
CA THR A 142 -1.45 -18.60 8.53
C THR A 142 -0.99 -19.07 7.15
N LEU A 143 -0.79 -18.16 6.20
CA LEU A 143 -0.29 -18.46 4.85
C LEU A 143 1.24 -18.58 4.78
N VAL A 144 1.93 -18.26 5.86
CA VAL A 144 3.38 -18.45 5.97
C VAL A 144 3.68 -19.90 6.31
N ALA A 145 4.56 -20.54 5.57
CA ALA A 145 5.06 -21.86 5.89
C ALA A 145 5.90 -21.84 7.19
N PRO A 146 6.00 -22.94 7.95
CA PRO A 146 6.96 -23.05 9.05
C PRO A 146 8.37 -22.64 8.59
N GLY A 147 9.08 -21.82 9.36
CA GLY A 147 10.37 -21.24 8.97
C GLY A 147 10.31 -20.18 7.86
N GLY A 148 9.14 -19.83 7.37
CA GLY A 148 8.93 -18.75 6.38
C GLY A 148 8.76 -17.38 7.03
N VAL A 149 8.58 -16.34 6.21
CA VAL A 149 8.50 -14.94 6.64
C VAL A 149 7.29 -14.22 6.07
N LEU A 150 6.61 -13.43 6.92
CA LEU A 150 5.61 -12.44 6.52
C LEU A 150 6.28 -11.07 6.44
N VAL A 151 6.12 -10.38 5.32
CA VAL A 151 6.65 -9.03 5.10
C VAL A 151 5.51 -8.10 4.70
N LEU A 152 5.28 -7.06 5.48
CA LEU A 152 4.23 -6.08 5.26
C LEU A 152 4.86 -4.70 5.06
N GLY A 153 4.44 -3.99 4.01
CA GLY A 153 4.88 -2.65 3.70
C GLY A 153 3.70 -1.73 3.43
N ASP A 154 3.56 -0.64 4.21
CA ASP A 154 2.52 0.37 3.95
C ASP A 154 3.04 1.79 4.19
N ALA A 155 2.27 2.78 3.75
CA ALA A 155 2.64 4.17 3.92
C ALA A 155 2.64 4.58 5.40
N ILE A 156 3.63 5.37 5.77
CA ILE A 156 3.74 6.00 7.08
C ILE A 156 4.01 7.50 6.90
N ASP A 157 3.19 8.34 7.50
CA ASP A 157 3.37 9.78 7.42
C ASP A 157 4.01 10.35 8.69
N LEU A 158 5.33 10.40 8.69
CA LEU A 158 6.14 11.03 9.74
C LEU A 158 6.51 12.48 9.42
N THR A 159 6.24 12.93 8.20
CA THR A 159 6.82 14.15 7.65
C THR A 159 5.82 15.29 7.49
N THR A 160 4.53 15.01 7.35
CA THR A 160 3.55 16.07 7.10
C THR A 160 2.57 16.30 8.24
N ALA A 161 2.31 15.30 9.08
CA ALA A 161 1.29 15.37 10.13
C ALA A 161 1.50 16.55 11.11
N THR A 162 2.75 16.82 11.53
CA THR A 162 3.12 17.86 12.48
C THR A 162 3.92 19.01 11.86
N ALA A 163 4.20 18.95 10.58
CA ALA A 163 5.00 19.98 9.88
C ALA A 163 4.25 21.32 9.79
N PRO A 164 4.97 22.46 9.62
CA PRO A 164 4.34 23.74 9.29
C PRO A 164 3.44 23.63 8.05
N THR A 165 2.38 24.45 8.01
CA THR A 165 1.46 24.45 6.88
C THR A 165 2.12 25.06 5.66
N THR A 166 2.25 24.27 4.61
CA THR A 166 2.64 24.64 3.25
C THR A 166 1.59 24.07 2.30
N PRO A 167 1.54 24.48 1.02
CA PRO A 167 0.62 23.83 0.05
C PRO A 167 0.79 22.31 0.02
N TYR A 168 2.02 21.81 0.06
CA TYR A 168 2.34 20.39 0.11
C TYR A 168 1.75 19.69 1.34
N THR A 169 2.06 20.17 2.56
CA THR A 169 1.62 19.53 3.80
C THR A 169 0.11 19.64 4.03
N GLN A 170 -0.49 20.74 3.56
CA GLN A 170 -1.93 20.94 3.62
C GLN A 170 -2.67 19.91 2.76
N VAL A 171 -2.27 19.76 1.50
CA VAL A 171 -2.90 18.83 0.57
C VAL A 171 -2.64 17.37 0.97
N MET A 172 -1.45 17.05 1.49
CA MET A 172 -1.16 15.72 1.99
C MET A 172 -2.09 15.31 3.15
N ARG A 173 -2.28 16.21 4.12
CA ARG A 173 -3.24 15.98 5.24
C ARG A 173 -4.68 15.84 4.75
N ALA A 174 -5.10 16.72 3.84
CA ALA A 174 -6.43 16.67 3.24
C ALA A 174 -6.63 15.36 2.45
N MET A 175 -5.63 14.89 1.73
CA MET A 175 -5.67 13.62 1.01
C MET A 175 -5.85 12.43 1.96
N TRP A 176 -5.04 12.33 3.03
CA TRP A 176 -5.20 11.23 3.99
C TRP A 176 -6.60 11.22 4.61
N GLN A 177 -7.11 12.40 4.99
CA GLN A 177 -8.48 12.51 5.50
C GLN A 177 -9.52 12.12 4.45
N GLY A 178 -9.40 12.65 3.22
CA GLY A 178 -10.34 12.36 2.14
C GLY A 178 -10.36 10.87 1.75
N LEU A 179 -9.21 10.22 1.67
CA LEU A 179 -9.12 8.79 1.38
C LEU A 179 -9.67 7.94 2.53
N LYS A 180 -9.46 8.38 3.79
CA LYS A 180 -10.07 7.71 4.95
C LYS A 180 -11.59 7.78 4.90
N ASP A 181 -12.16 8.94 4.55
CA ASP A 181 -13.59 9.16 4.51
C ASP A 181 -14.27 8.47 3.32
N THR A 182 -13.58 8.32 2.19
CA THR A 182 -14.15 7.78 0.94
C THR A 182 -13.95 6.28 0.77
N ILE A 183 -12.71 5.80 0.97
CA ILE A 183 -12.33 4.40 0.69
C ILE A 183 -11.75 3.67 1.91
N GLY A 184 -11.75 4.31 3.09
CA GLY A 184 -11.30 3.70 4.34
C GLY A 184 -9.78 3.56 4.49
N THR A 185 -8.98 4.22 3.63
CA THR A 185 -7.52 4.22 3.76
C THR A 185 -7.11 4.91 5.05
N ASP A 186 -6.42 4.19 5.93
CA ASP A 186 -5.95 4.72 7.21
C ASP A 186 -4.50 4.30 7.45
N VAL A 187 -3.61 5.28 7.49
CA VAL A 187 -2.18 5.06 7.75
C VAL A 187 -1.80 5.26 9.22
N SER A 188 -2.73 5.69 10.06
CA SER A 188 -2.46 6.05 11.46
C SER A 188 -2.08 4.85 12.34
N TRP A 189 -2.53 3.65 11.99
CA TRP A 189 -2.26 2.40 12.71
C TRP A 189 -1.04 1.64 12.16
N VAL A 190 -0.54 2.01 10.99
CA VAL A 190 0.57 1.31 10.31
C VAL A 190 1.85 1.20 11.17
N PRO A 191 2.18 2.18 12.04
CA PRO A 191 3.29 2.03 13.00
C PRO A 191 3.19 0.82 13.94
N ASP A 192 1.98 0.27 14.13
CA ASP A 192 1.74 -0.87 15.02
C ASP A 192 2.12 -2.22 14.42
N TYR A 193 2.57 -2.27 13.15
CA TYR A 193 2.96 -3.52 12.49
C TYR A 193 3.84 -4.44 13.33
N PRO A 194 4.92 -3.99 14.00
CA PRO A 194 5.74 -4.90 14.80
C PRO A 194 4.96 -5.56 15.95
N GLN A 195 4.04 -4.83 16.59
CA GLN A 195 3.20 -5.38 17.64
C GLN A 195 2.19 -6.39 17.08
N LEU A 196 1.59 -6.08 15.92
CA LEU A 196 0.61 -6.94 15.26
C LEU A 196 1.22 -8.26 14.79
N LEU A 197 2.43 -8.21 14.22
CA LEU A 197 3.16 -9.40 13.81
C LEU A 197 3.47 -10.31 15.00
N ARG A 198 3.91 -9.75 16.15
CA ARG A 198 4.10 -10.54 17.38
C ARG A 198 2.80 -11.14 17.89
N ALA A 199 1.71 -10.35 17.88
CA ALA A 199 0.39 -10.82 18.30
C ALA A 199 -0.16 -11.94 17.39
N ALA A 200 0.27 -11.98 16.12
CA ALA A 200 -0.03 -13.03 15.16
C ALA A 200 0.86 -14.29 15.31
N GLY A 201 1.72 -14.35 16.34
CA GLY A 201 2.57 -15.49 16.64
C GLY A 201 3.86 -15.57 15.82
N LEU A 202 4.29 -14.45 15.24
CA LEU A 202 5.56 -14.38 14.51
C LEU A 202 6.71 -13.96 15.45
N GLU A 203 7.89 -14.48 15.19
CA GLU A 203 9.10 -14.26 15.97
C GLU A 203 10.12 -13.42 15.17
N SER A 204 11.22 -13.01 15.81
CA SER A 204 12.29 -12.22 15.20
C SER A 204 11.73 -11.00 14.43
N VAL A 205 10.70 -10.38 15.00
CA VAL A 205 10.00 -9.24 14.40
C VAL A 205 10.89 -8.02 14.41
N ALA A 206 11.00 -7.39 13.23
CA ALA A 206 11.68 -6.11 13.07
C ALA A 206 10.99 -5.26 11.99
N ALA A 207 11.40 -4.00 11.90
CA ALA A 207 10.91 -3.08 10.87
C ALA A 207 11.98 -2.07 10.49
N GLU A 208 11.82 -1.49 9.31
CA GLU A 208 12.59 -0.35 8.83
C GLU A 208 11.68 0.63 8.11
N ILE A 209 12.12 1.88 7.97
CA ILE A 209 11.36 2.92 7.26
C ILE A 209 12.25 3.50 6.18
N HIS A 210 11.71 3.55 4.96
CA HIS A 210 12.31 4.24 3.83
C HIS A 210 11.53 5.53 3.56
N VAL A 211 12.21 6.69 3.65
CA VAL A 211 11.61 8.01 3.42
C VAL A 211 12.31 8.65 2.22
N PRO A 212 11.67 8.69 1.04
CA PRO A 212 12.27 9.27 -0.15
C PRO A 212 12.22 10.81 -0.10
N PRO A 213 13.28 11.50 -0.59
CA PRO A 213 13.22 12.94 -0.79
C PRO A 213 12.30 13.29 -1.96
N LEU A 214 11.54 14.37 -1.83
CA LEU A 214 10.82 14.99 -2.93
C LEU A 214 11.79 15.90 -3.68
N LEU A 215 12.02 15.56 -4.93
CA LEU A 215 12.83 16.35 -5.86
C LEU A 215 12.01 16.65 -7.12
N PRO A 216 12.19 17.80 -7.77
CA PRO A 216 11.48 18.14 -9.00
C PRO A 216 11.57 17.02 -10.03
N GLY A 217 10.43 16.59 -10.59
CA GLY A 217 10.35 15.55 -11.61
C GLY A 217 10.71 14.13 -11.15
N SER A 218 11.05 13.91 -9.87
CA SER A 218 11.33 12.56 -9.35
C SER A 218 10.12 11.63 -9.43
N PRO A 219 10.31 10.30 -9.49
CA PRO A 219 9.20 9.36 -9.52
C PRO A 219 8.19 9.58 -8.40
N ILE A 220 8.66 9.82 -7.16
CA ILE A 220 7.78 10.04 -6.01
C ILE A 220 7.01 11.38 -6.10
N SER A 221 7.62 12.45 -6.62
CA SER A 221 6.93 13.72 -6.82
C SER A 221 5.83 13.58 -7.87
N ARG A 222 6.11 12.89 -8.98
CA ARG A 222 5.13 12.59 -10.02
C ARG A 222 4.02 11.64 -9.51
N PHE A 223 4.37 10.66 -8.67
CA PHE A 223 3.39 9.78 -8.03
C PHE A 223 2.39 10.57 -7.18
N TRP A 224 2.87 11.50 -6.34
CA TRP A 224 1.98 12.31 -5.50
C TRP A 224 1.15 13.28 -6.33
N ALA A 225 1.73 13.93 -7.35
CA ALA A 225 0.98 14.79 -8.25
C ALA A 225 -0.19 14.04 -8.91
N GLY A 226 0.06 12.86 -9.47
CA GLY A 226 -0.97 12.01 -10.06
C GLY A 226 -1.97 11.46 -9.04
N THR A 227 -1.54 11.18 -7.82
CA THR A 227 -2.40 10.71 -6.73
C THR A 227 -3.36 11.83 -6.29
N TRP A 228 -2.88 13.05 -6.09
CA TRP A 228 -3.72 14.19 -5.72
C TRP A 228 -4.70 14.57 -6.81
N ASP A 229 -4.27 14.52 -8.07
CA ASP A 229 -5.18 14.81 -9.18
C ASP A 229 -6.36 13.81 -9.22
N ARG A 230 -6.10 12.51 -9.01
CA ARG A 230 -7.16 11.49 -8.94
C ARG A 230 -8.02 11.57 -7.68
N ALA A 231 -7.43 11.97 -6.56
CA ALA A 231 -8.12 12.10 -5.27
C ALA A 231 -8.73 13.50 -5.06
N ARG A 232 -8.66 14.39 -6.04
CA ARG A 232 -9.02 15.82 -5.97
C ARG A 232 -10.40 16.04 -5.35
N GLU A 233 -11.42 15.33 -5.83
CA GLU A 233 -12.77 15.44 -5.29
C GLU A 233 -12.81 15.07 -3.79
N SER A 234 -12.14 14.00 -3.40
CA SER A 234 -12.05 13.56 -1.99
C SER A 234 -11.28 14.57 -1.13
N ILE A 235 -10.22 15.16 -1.67
CA ILE A 235 -9.41 16.18 -0.98
C ILE A 235 -10.26 17.44 -0.70
N VAL A 236 -10.93 17.95 -1.73
CA VAL A 236 -11.74 19.17 -1.63
C VAL A 236 -12.96 18.97 -0.72
N ALA A 237 -13.56 17.77 -0.75
CA ALA A 237 -14.69 17.41 0.11
C ALA A 237 -14.35 17.52 1.61
N THR A 238 -13.10 17.36 2.01
CA THR A 238 -12.64 17.53 3.40
C THR A 238 -12.74 18.97 3.91
N ARG A 239 -12.76 19.96 3.01
CA ARG A 239 -12.64 21.40 3.31
C ARG A 239 -11.32 21.81 3.99
N LEU A 240 -10.34 20.91 4.05
CA LEU A 240 -8.98 21.21 4.53
C LEU A 240 -8.11 21.84 3.43
N ALA A 241 -8.44 21.56 2.18
CA ALA A 241 -7.83 22.17 1.00
C ALA A 241 -8.89 22.40 -0.08
N ASP A 242 -8.70 23.43 -0.89
CA ASP A 242 -9.52 23.72 -2.07
C ASP A 242 -8.78 23.36 -3.38
N GLU A 243 -9.44 23.55 -4.51
CA GLU A 243 -8.87 23.30 -5.84
C GLU A 243 -7.56 24.07 -6.06
N ALA A 244 -7.52 25.34 -5.64
CA ALA A 244 -6.36 26.19 -5.82
C ALA A 244 -5.16 25.68 -4.98
N ALA A 245 -5.42 25.17 -3.78
CA ALA A 245 -4.41 24.55 -2.94
C ALA A 245 -3.85 23.26 -3.56
N VAL A 246 -4.71 22.41 -4.16
CA VAL A 246 -4.28 21.20 -4.86
C VAL A 246 -3.39 21.56 -6.05
N ASP A 247 -3.80 22.54 -6.87
CA ASP A 247 -2.99 23.01 -8.00
C ASP A 247 -1.65 23.61 -7.56
N ALA A 248 -1.65 24.36 -6.46
CA ALA A 248 -0.42 24.93 -5.91
C ALA A 248 0.54 23.84 -5.40
N ALA A 249 0.01 22.80 -4.76
CA ALA A 249 0.80 21.68 -4.28
C ALA A 249 1.40 20.85 -5.43
N ILE A 250 0.63 20.59 -6.48
CA ILE A 250 1.12 19.89 -7.69
C ILE A 250 2.24 20.73 -8.34
N ARG A 251 2.05 22.03 -8.51
CA ARG A 251 3.11 22.90 -9.06
C ARG A 251 4.36 22.94 -8.17
N TYR A 252 4.19 22.90 -6.83
CA TYR A 252 5.32 22.86 -5.92
C TYR A 252 6.18 21.62 -6.14
N LEU A 253 5.59 20.43 -6.37
CA LEU A 253 6.34 19.19 -6.62
C LEU A 253 7.23 19.25 -7.87
N ASP A 254 6.94 20.13 -8.80
CA ASP A 254 7.71 20.34 -10.04
C ASP A 254 8.62 21.58 -9.97
N SER A 255 8.51 22.36 -8.88
CA SER A 255 9.29 23.58 -8.67
C SER A 255 10.74 23.27 -8.26
N PRO A 256 11.71 24.08 -8.71
CA PRO A 256 13.07 24.04 -8.17
C PRO A 256 13.15 24.22 -6.64
N ASP A 257 12.13 24.83 -6.03
CA ASP A 257 12.05 25.02 -4.57
C ASP A 257 11.57 23.78 -3.81
N CYS A 258 11.20 22.72 -4.53
CA CYS A 258 10.77 21.47 -3.91
C CYS A 258 11.95 20.78 -3.22
N ALA A 259 11.95 20.84 -1.90
CA ALA A 259 13.00 20.28 -1.04
C ALA A 259 12.37 19.74 0.26
N ALA A 260 11.43 18.80 0.12
CA ALA A 260 10.72 18.19 1.25
C ALA A 260 10.97 16.68 1.30
N LEU A 261 10.50 16.05 2.38
CA LEU A 261 10.47 14.60 2.50
C LEU A 261 9.04 14.11 2.20
N SER A 262 8.93 13.06 1.42
CA SER A 262 7.67 12.34 1.20
C SER A 262 7.22 11.63 2.48
N PRO A 263 5.93 11.30 2.64
CA PRO A 263 5.56 10.14 3.45
C PRO A 263 6.44 8.95 3.09
N GLY A 264 6.83 8.19 4.10
CA GLY A 264 7.67 7.01 3.94
C GLY A 264 6.88 5.74 3.70
N MET A 265 7.63 4.65 3.55
CA MET A 265 7.11 3.29 3.62
C MET A 265 7.77 2.58 4.80
N ILE A 266 6.99 2.10 5.76
CA ILE A 266 7.47 1.11 6.72
C ILE A 266 7.46 -0.25 6.05
N THR A 267 8.50 -1.03 6.26
CA THR A 267 8.54 -2.46 5.95
C THR A 267 8.77 -3.20 7.25
N ALA A 268 7.79 -3.97 7.69
CA ALA A 268 7.86 -4.79 8.88
C ALA A 268 7.80 -6.28 8.51
N TRP A 269 8.52 -7.11 9.26
CA TRP A 269 8.56 -8.55 9.00
C TRP A 269 8.61 -9.35 10.29
N GLY A 270 8.21 -10.62 10.20
CA GLY A 270 8.32 -11.60 11.28
C GLY A 270 8.33 -13.00 10.71
N TRP A 271 9.02 -13.91 11.40
CA TRP A 271 9.22 -15.29 10.98
C TRP A 271 8.21 -16.22 11.64
N LYS A 272 7.67 -17.15 10.88
CA LYS A 272 6.87 -18.25 11.41
C LYS A 272 7.81 -19.21 12.14
N PRO A 273 7.56 -19.57 13.41
CA PRO A 273 8.33 -20.61 14.06
C PRO A 273 8.37 -21.90 13.22
N GLU A 274 9.50 -22.60 13.25
CA GLU A 274 9.56 -23.96 12.72
C GLU A 274 8.65 -24.88 13.53
N GLU A 275 8.06 -25.87 12.90
CA GLU A 275 7.35 -26.89 13.65
C GLU A 275 8.35 -27.62 14.54
N ALA A 276 8.06 -27.72 15.86
CA ALA A 276 8.89 -28.49 16.75
C ALA A 276 8.98 -29.92 16.18
N SER A 277 10.21 -30.37 15.90
CA SER A 277 10.42 -31.78 15.53
C SER A 277 9.86 -32.67 16.64
N PRO A 278 9.05 -33.70 16.31
CA PRO A 278 8.43 -34.60 17.28
C PRO A 278 9.47 -35.39 18.12
#